data_39ee9bac0ed22145ad604e8f943fe088
#
_entry.id   39ee9bac0ed22145ad604e8f943fe088
#
_cell.length_a   1.000
_cell.length_b   1.000
_cell.length_c   1.000
_cell.angle_alpha   90.00
_cell.angle_beta   90.00
_cell.angle_gamma   90.00
#
_symmetry.space_group_name_H-M   'P 1'
#
loop_
_entity.id
_entity.type
_entity.pdbx_description
1 polymer ?
#
loop_
_entity_poly.entity_id
_entity_poly.type
_entity_poly.pdbx_seq_one_letter_code
_entity_poly.pdbx_strand_id
1 'polypeptide(L)'
;VPIYQTTSYVFDNCQVAADRFALKEGGNIYGRLTNSTQEVLEKRIASLEGGAGALAVASGAAAIAYTIQALAKVDDHVVCSKTVYGGTYNLFAHTLVDFGINTTFVDIHNLDEVENAITENTKCIYFETLGNPNSDVADLEALANLAHKYNIPAVVDNTFATPYLVRPIEYGADIVVHSATKFIGGHGTTIGGVIVESGKFDWEASGKFASLTEPNPSYHGVSFTKACGPAAFVTKIRAILLRDTGATISPVSSFIFLTGLKHRTLRVERHVENALKVVQYLNNHPQVEKVHHPSVSADPSQQELYKKYFPNGGGSIFTFEIK
;
A
#
# COMPACT_ATOMS: atom_id res chain seq x y z
N VAL A 1 2.29 -7.64 23.50
CA VAL A 1 1.14 -8.25 22.82
C VAL A 1 1.31 -9.75 22.84
N PRO A 2 0.29 -10.52 23.28
CA PRO A 2 0.32 -11.98 23.21
C PRO A 2 0.37 -12.49 21.76
N ILE A 3 0.99 -13.67 21.55
CA ILE A 3 0.96 -14.36 20.26
C ILE A 3 -0.14 -15.42 20.31
N TYR A 4 -1.21 -15.19 19.57
CA TYR A 4 -2.31 -16.14 19.46
C TYR A 4 -2.04 -17.13 18.32
N GLN A 5 -1.27 -18.16 18.61
CA GLN A 5 -0.91 -19.20 17.64
C GLN A 5 -2.02 -20.27 17.59
N THR A 6 -3.08 -19.97 16.85
CA THR A 6 -4.23 -20.87 16.71
C THR A 6 -4.81 -20.83 15.30
N THR A 7 -5.45 -21.91 14.86
CA THR A 7 -6.15 -22.01 13.57
C THR A 7 -7.62 -21.60 13.67
N SER A 8 -8.31 -21.99 14.72
CA SER A 8 -9.75 -21.76 14.90
C SER A 8 -10.07 -21.19 16.27
N TYR A 9 -11.22 -20.57 16.38
CA TYR A 9 -11.76 -20.01 17.60
C TYR A 9 -13.07 -20.68 17.96
N VAL A 10 -13.37 -20.77 19.25
CA VAL A 10 -14.65 -21.25 19.74
C VAL A 10 -15.68 -20.12 19.79
N PHE A 11 -16.95 -20.49 19.73
CA PHE A 11 -18.07 -19.57 19.82
C PHE A 11 -18.92 -19.93 21.05
N ASP A 12 -19.45 -18.91 21.70
CA ASP A 12 -20.30 -19.11 22.89
C ASP A 12 -21.60 -19.90 22.58
N ASN A 13 -22.12 -19.68 21.34
CA ASN A 13 -23.27 -20.37 20.79
C ASN A 13 -23.36 -20.25 19.27
N CYS A 14 -24.30 -20.99 18.65
CA CYS A 14 -24.49 -20.99 17.19
C CYS A 14 -24.90 -19.63 16.63
N GLN A 15 -25.64 -18.81 17.40
CA GLN A 15 -26.08 -17.50 16.91
C GLN A 15 -24.88 -16.54 16.80
N VAL A 16 -23.98 -16.51 17.78
CA VAL A 16 -22.73 -15.72 17.72
C VAL A 16 -21.88 -16.15 16.53
N ALA A 17 -21.77 -17.47 16.27
CA ALA A 17 -21.09 -17.97 15.10
C ALA A 17 -21.72 -17.43 13.80
N ALA A 18 -23.03 -17.57 13.65
CA ALA A 18 -23.77 -17.11 12.48
C ALA A 18 -23.63 -15.59 12.24
N ASP A 19 -23.70 -14.79 13.30
CA ASP A 19 -23.58 -13.34 13.21
C ASP A 19 -22.17 -12.88 12.84
N ARG A 20 -21.11 -13.55 13.32
CA ARG A 20 -19.73 -13.29 12.91
C ARG A 20 -19.48 -13.66 11.46
N PHE A 21 -19.97 -14.81 10.99
CA PHE A 21 -19.88 -15.20 9.59
C PHE A 21 -20.68 -14.26 8.65
N ALA A 22 -21.76 -13.66 9.14
CA ALA A 22 -22.56 -12.70 8.41
C ALA A 22 -22.06 -11.24 8.48
N LEU A 23 -20.91 -10.97 9.13
CA LEU A 23 -20.37 -9.63 9.41
C LEU A 23 -21.29 -8.72 10.25
N LYS A 24 -22.23 -9.29 10.99
CA LYS A 24 -23.13 -8.57 11.90
C LYS A 24 -22.47 -8.31 13.26
N GLU A 25 -21.57 -9.17 13.66
CA GLU A 25 -20.78 -9.07 14.88
C GLU A 25 -19.31 -9.22 14.56
N GLY A 26 -18.47 -8.33 15.13
CA GLY A 26 -17.01 -8.43 15.05
C GLY A 26 -16.47 -9.57 15.91
N GLY A 27 -15.34 -10.17 15.49
CA GLY A 27 -14.68 -11.20 16.29
C GLY A 27 -13.87 -12.19 15.47
N ASN A 28 -13.13 -13.03 16.17
CA ASN A 28 -12.30 -14.04 15.53
C ASN A 28 -13.13 -15.27 15.14
N ILE A 29 -12.86 -15.80 13.96
CA ILE A 29 -13.51 -16.99 13.40
C ILE A 29 -12.46 -18.08 13.15
N TYR A 30 -11.52 -17.77 12.26
CA TYR A 30 -10.49 -18.69 11.79
C TYR A 30 -9.20 -17.90 11.49
N GLY A 31 -8.06 -18.44 11.91
CA GLY A 31 -6.77 -17.73 11.90
C GLY A 31 -6.28 -17.23 10.54
N ARG A 32 -6.82 -17.76 9.42
CA ARG A 32 -6.56 -17.22 8.09
C ARG A 32 -7.23 -15.87 7.87
N LEU A 33 -8.44 -15.67 8.41
CA LEU A 33 -9.25 -14.48 8.23
C LEU A 33 -8.99 -13.42 9.30
N THR A 34 -8.96 -13.87 10.57
CA THR A 34 -8.86 -13.00 11.74
C THR A 34 -7.99 -13.64 12.81
N ASN A 35 -7.16 -12.83 13.46
CA ASN A 35 -6.34 -13.25 14.57
C ASN A 35 -6.00 -12.04 15.44
N SER A 36 -6.11 -12.16 16.75
CA SER A 36 -5.92 -11.04 17.69
C SER A 36 -4.53 -10.40 17.60
N THR A 37 -3.48 -11.15 17.27
CA THR A 37 -2.13 -10.59 17.12
C THR A 37 -2.01 -9.81 15.81
N GLN A 38 -2.58 -10.35 14.72
CA GLN A 38 -2.64 -9.68 13.40
C GLN A 38 -3.45 -8.38 13.50
N GLU A 39 -4.59 -8.43 14.19
CA GLU A 39 -5.46 -7.27 14.39
C GLU A 39 -4.74 -6.09 15.08
N VAL A 40 -3.90 -6.37 16.08
CA VAL A 40 -3.10 -5.32 16.72
C VAL A 40 -2.11 -4.70 15.75
N LEU A 41 -1.49 -5.48 14.86
CA LEU A 41 -0.60 -4.97 13.81
C LEU A 41 -1.38 -4.09 12.83
N GLU A 42 -2.52 -4.58 12.36
CA GLU A 42 -3.39 -3.87 11.40
C GLU A 42 -3.87 -2.53 11.97
N LYS A 43 -4.45 -2.53 13.15
CA LYS A 43 -4.91 -1.30 13.83
C LYS A 43 -3.78 -0.30 14.06
N ARG A 44 -2.58 -0.78 14.39
CA ARG A 44 -1.43 0.10 14.60
C ARG A 44 -0.97 0.74 13.30
N ILE A 45 -0.88 -0.01 12.21
CA ILE A 45 -0.45 0.55 10.93
C ILE A 45 -1.53 1.48 10.36
N ALA A 46 -2.81 1.11 10.45
CA ALA A 46 -3.91 2.01 10.08
C ALA A 46 -3.81 3.35 10.81
N SER A 47 -3.63 3.33 12.14
CA SER A 47 -3.44 4.54 12.94
C SER A 47 -2.21 5.36 12.55
N LEU A 48 -1.10 4.72 12.19
CA LEU A 48 0.13 5.38 11.79
C LEU A 48 0.01 6.09 10.43
N GLU A 49 -0.70 5.48 9.48
CA GLU A 49 -0.99 6.06 8.16
C GLU A 49 -2.17 7.05 8.19
N GLY A 50 -2.99 7.04 9.24
CA GLY A 50 -4.21 7.85 9.29
C GLY A 50 -5.37 7.22 8.51
N GLY A 51 -5.34 5.90 8.30
CA GLY A 51 -6.37 5.13 7.60
C GLY A 51 -7.52 4.67 8.50
N ALA A 52 -8.65 4.33 7.88
CA ALA A 52 -9.84 3.80 8.53
C ALA A 52 -9.70 2.31 8.88
N GLY A 53 -8.90 1.57 8.10
CA GLY A 53 -8.66 0.15 8.30
C GLY A 53 -7.39 -0.34 7.62
N ALA A 54 -6.89 -1.51 8.06
CA ALA A 54 -5.77 -2.17 7.42
C ALA A 54 -5.95 -3.69 7.40
N LEU A 55 -5.24 -4.32 6.47
CA LEU A 55 -5.15 -5.77 6.32
C LEU A 55 -3.69 -6.19 6.21
N ALA A 56 -3.23 -7.04 7.11
CA ALA A 56 -1.91 -7.64 7.03
C ALA A 56 -1.95 -8.96 6.22
N VAL A 57 -0.97 -9.12 5.34
CA VAL A 57 -0.86 -10.27 4.42
C VAL A 57 0.57 -10.82 4.39
N ALA A 58 0.76 -11.97 3.75
CA ALA A 58 2.01 -12.74 3.79
C ALA A 58 3.23 -12.02 3.18
N SER A 59 3.04 -11.04 2.29
CA SER A 59 4.14 -10.31 1.65
C SER A 59 3.67 -8.98 1.06
N GLY A 60 4.62 -8.07 0.76
CA GLY A 60 4.32 -6.86 0.00
C GLY A 60 3.76 -7.18 -1.40
N ALA A 61 4.28 -8.21 -2.06
CA ALA A 61 3.75 -8.66 -3.35
C ALA A 61 2.29 -9.11 -3.24
N ALA A 62 1.91 -9.83 -2.17
CA ALA A 62 0.52 -10.19 -1.91
C ALA A 62 -0.35 -8.97 -1.62
N ALA A 63 0.17 -7.96 -0.92
CA ALA A 63 -0.56 -6.71 -0.68
C ALA A 63 -0.88 -5.99 -2.00
N ILE A 64 0.09 -5.87 -2.89
CA ILE A 64 -0.11 -5.26 -4.20
C ILE A 64 -1.08 -6.08 -5.06
N ALA A 65 -0.83 -7.40 -5.18
CA ALA A 65 -1.68 -8.28 -5.99
C ALA A 65 -3.14 -8.25 -5.53
N TYR A 66 -3.38 -8.36 -4.22
CA TYR A 66 -4.74 -8.30 -3.67
C TYR A 66 -5.40 -6.93 -3.87
N THR A 67 -4.64 -5.86 -3.75
CA THR A 67 -5.13 -4.50 -4.00
C THR A 67 -5.65 -4.39 -5.44
N ILE A 68 -4.84 -4.80 -6.42
CA ILE A 68 -5.25 -4.70 -7.82
C ILE A 68 -6.39 -5.66 -8.16
N GLN A 69 -6.34 -6.93 -7.71
CA GLN A 69 -7.41 -7.90 -7.95
C GLN A 69 -8.74 -7.53 -7.25
N ALA A 70 -8.68 -6.72 -6.19
CA ALA A 70 -9.89 -6.19 -5.57
C ALA A 70 -10.51 -5.01 -6.35
N LEU A 71 -9.68 -4.25 -7.09
CA LEU A 71 -10.10 -3.10 -7.90
C LEU A 71 -10.48 -3.49 -9.32
N ALA A 72 -9.72 -4.40 -9.93
CA ALA A 72 -9.75 -4.72 -11.35
C ALA A 72 -10.08 -6.19 -11.62
N LYS A 73 -10.72 -6.45 -12.74
CA LYS A 73 -11.07 -7.76 -13.29
C LYS A 73 -10.62 -7.85 -14.75
N VAL A 74 -10.99 -8.92 -15.44
CA VAL A 74 -10.76 -9.09 -16.88
C VAL A 74 -11.27 -7.85 -17.65
N ASP A 75 -10.47 -7.38 -18.61
CA ASP A 75 -10.68 -6.20 -19.46
C ASP A 75 -10.53 -4.84 -18.74
N ASP A 76 -10.24 -4.84 -17.45
CA ASP A 76 -9.93 -3.62 -16.72
C ASP A 76 -8.47 -3.19 -16.93
N HIS A 77 -8.19 -1.94 -16.59
CA HIS A 77 -6.94 -1.26 -16.86
C HIS A 77 -6.40 -0.55 -15.59
N VAL A 78 -5.07 -0.44 -15.50
CA VAL A 78 -4.35 0.29 -14.45
C VAL A 78 -3.34 1.23 -15.07
N VAL A 79 -3.26 2.47 -14.59
CA VAL A 79 -2.15 3.37 -14.89
C VAL A 79 -1.10 3.22 -13.79
N CYS A 80 0.13 2.92 -14.17
CA CYS A 80 1.23 2.63 -13.22
C CYS A 80 2.46 3.49 -13.52
N SER A 81 3.11 3.98 -12.47
CA SER A 81 4.42 4.63 -12.61
C SER A 81 5.45 3.70 -13.25
N LYS A 82 6.34 4.27 -14.09
CA LYS A 82 7.52 3.56 -14.63
C LYS A 82 8.55 3.24 -13.53
N THR A 83 8.63 4.09 -12.49
CA THR A 83 9.61 4.00 -11.40
C THR A 83 9.04 3.28 -10.19
N VAL A 84 8.70 2.01 -10.37
CA VAL A 84 8.23 1.11 -9.30
C VAL A 84 9.21 -0.03 -9.07
N TYR A 85 9.08 -0.69 -7.91
CA TYR A 85 9.84 -1.89 -7.60
C TYR A 85 9.77 -2.93 -8.74
N GLY A 86 10.91 -3.53 -9.12
CA GLY A 86 10.98 -4.45 -10.25
C GLY A 86 10.02 -5.65 -10.17
N GLY A 87 9.73 -6.14 -8.95
CA GLY A 87 8.69 -7.16 -8.75
C GLY A 87 7.28 -6.65 -9.03
N THR A 88 7.00 -5.39 -8.70
CA THR A 88 5.74 -4.72 -9.05
C THR A 88 5.63 -4.55 -10.56
N TYR A 89 6.69 -4.06 -11.21
CA TYR A 89 6.73 -3.96 -12.67
C TYR A 89 6.40 -5.30 -13.34
N ASN A 90 7.09 -6.38 -12.94
CA ASN A 90 6.84 -7.71 -13.50
C ASN A 90 5.41 -8.22 -13.24
N LEU A 91 4.86 -7.96 -12.06
CA LEU A 91 3.47 -8.31 -11.74
C LEU A 91 2.50 -7.62 -12.71
N PHE A 92 2.67 -6.30 -12.93
CA PHE A 92 1.77 -5.52 -13.77
C PHE A 92 2.00 -5.77 -15.28
N ALA A 93 3.26 -5.90 -15.70
CA ALA A 93 3.60 -6.04 -17.12
C ALA A 93 3.31 -7.44 -17.68
N HIS A 94 3.33 -8.47 -16.81
CA HIS A 94 3.26 -9.87 -17.26
C HIS A 94 2.19 -10.65 -16.52
N THR A 95 2.27 -10.78 -15.20
CA THR A 95 1.40 -11.71 -14.45
C THR A 95 -0.07 -11.28 -14.50
N LEU A 96 -0.37 -10.00 -14.32
CA LEU A 96 -1.76 -9.51 -14.35
C LEU A 96 -2.39 -9.56 -15.74
N VAL A 97 -1.58 -9.53 -16.80
CA VAL A 97 -2.03 -9.70 -18.18
C VAL A 97 -2.64 -11.10 -18.37
N ASP A 98 -2.07 -12.14 -17.76
CA ASP A 98 -2.64 -13.50 -17.80
C ASP A 98 -3.99 -13.58 -17.07
N PHE A 99 -4.30 -12.64 -16.18
CA PHE A 99 -5.61 -12.48 -15.55
C PHE A 99 -6.51 -11.48 -16.26
N GLY A 100 -6.10 -11.01 -17.46
CA GLY A 100 -6.87 -10.08 -18.28
C GLY A 100 -6.87 -8.63 -17.80
N ILE A 101 -5.97 -8.25 -16.90
CA ILE A 101 -5.81 -6.87 -16.40
C ILE A 101 -4.65 -6.22 -17.13
N ASN A 102 -4.92 -5.12 -17.84
CA ASN A 102 -3.92 -4.40 -18.62
C ASN A 102 -3.31 -3.23 -17.84
N THR A 103 -2.07 -2.89 -18.15
CA THR A 103 -1.37 -1.79 -17.50
C THR A 103 -0.69 -0.88 -18.52
N THR A 104 -0.86 0.45 -18.36
CA THR A 104 -0.05 1.45 -19.04
C THR A 104 0.95 2.05 -18.05
N PHE A 105 2.24 1.93 -18.38
CA PHE A 105 3.31 2.54 -17.59
C PHE A 105 3.59 3.96 -18.08
N VAL A 106 3.61 4.90 -17.15
CA VAL A 106 3.74 6.34 -17.42
C VAL A 106 4.84 6.99 -16.60
N ASP A 107 5.34 8.12 -17.07
CA ASP A 107 6.12 9.03 -16.25
C ASP A 107 5.17 9.86 -15.38
N ILE A 108 5.15 9.58 -14.07
CA ILE A 108 4.26 10.27 -13.12
C ILE A 108 4.61 11.75 -12.90
N HIS A 109 5.77 12.20 -13.35
CA HIS A 109 6.16 13.61 -13.31
C HIS A 109 5.57 14.41 -14.49
N ASN A 110 5.02 13.73 -15.48
CA ASN A 110 4.28 14.31 -16.59
C ASN A 110 2.77 14.01 -16.42
N LEU A 111 2.04 14.91 -15.77
CA LEU A 111 0.61 14.73 -15.51
C LEU A 111 -0.23 14.57 -16.78
N ASP A 112 0.17 15.20 -17.90
CA ASP A 112 -0.50 15.03 -19.19
C ASP A 112 -0.33 13.59 -19.71
N GLU A 113 0.86 12.98 -19.56
CA GLU A 113 1.08 11.56 -19.89
C GLU A 113 0.20 10.65 -19.03
N VAL A 114 0.11 10.93 -17.72
CA VAL A 114 -0.75 10.19 -16.79
C VAL A 114 -2.21 10.31 -17.21
N GLU A 115 -2.69 11.52 -17.47
CA GLU A 115 -4.08 11.79 -17.84
C GLU A 115 -4.44 11.11 -19.17
N ASN A 116 -3.58 11.22 -20.19
CA ASN A 116 -3.79 10.61 -21.50
C ASN A 116 -3.80 9.07 -21.47
N ALA A 117 -3.19 8.45 -20.45
CA ALA A 117 -3.22 7.01 -20.26
C ALA A 117 -4.52 6.49 -19.61
N ILE A 118 -5.32 7.38 -19.03
CA ILE A 118 -6.59 6.99 -18.37
C ILE A 118 -7.64 6.67 -19.42
N THR A 119 -8.25 5.50 -19.32
CA THR A 119 -9.36 5.02 -20.13
C THR A 119 -10.63 4.82 -19.31
N GLU A 120 -11.76 4.51 -19.95
CA GLU A 120 -13.00 4.17 -19.24
C GLU A 120 -12.85 2.93 -18.34
N ASN A 121 -11.97 2.00 -18.74
CA ASN A 121 -11.70 0.77 -18.00
C ASN A 121 -10.64 0.95 -16.89
N THR A 122 -10.04 2.13 -16.76
CA THR A 122 -9.04 2.39 -15.71
C THR A 122 -9.68 2.33 -14.32
N LYS A 123 -9.03 1.58 -13.43
CA LYS A 123 -9.50 1.33 -12.05
C LYS A 123 -8.68 2.02 -10.98
N CYS A 124 -7.43 2.35 -11.25
CA CYS A 124 -6.60 3.12 -10.32
C CYS A 124 -5.39 3.73 -11.03
N ILE A 125 -4.76 4.69 -10.35
CA ILE A 125 -3.39 5.13 -10.61
C ILE A 125 -2.53 4.54 -9.49
N TYR A 126 -1.48 3.79 -9.86
CA TYR A 126 -0.55 3.16 -8.92
C TYR A 126 0.85 3.79 -9.03
N PHE A 127 1.43 4.18 -7.89
CA PHE A 127 2.77 4.75 -7.83
C PHE A 127 3.42 4.56 -6.45
N GLU A 128 4.72 4.81 -6.35
CA GLU A 128 5.47 4.82 -5.09
C GLU A 128 5.70 6.25 -4.61
N THR A 129 5.74 6.48 -3.30
CA THR A 129 6.05 7.81 -2.72
C THR A 129 7.43 8.30 -3.11
N LEU A 130 8.38 7.37 -3.17
CA LEU A 130 9.75 7.55 -3.63
C LEU A 130 10.03 6.47 -4.67
N GLY A 131 10.28 6.90 -5.90
CA GLY A 131 10.49 6.00 -7.04
C GLY A 131 11.67 5.05 -6.83
N ASN A 132 11.52 3.84 -7.32
CA ASN A 132 12.52 2.79 -7.18
C ASN A 132 13.28 2.60 -8.52
N PRO A 133 14.61 2.75 -8.57
CA PRO A 133 15.53 2.89 -7.41
C PRO A 133 16.03 4.33 -7.13
N ASN A 134 15.62 5.33 -7.91
CA ASN A 134 16.25 6.65 -7.92
C ASN A 134 15.71 7.63 -6.87
N SER A 135 14.71 7.21 -6.09
CA SER A 135 14.08 8.03 -5.05
C SER A 135 13.52 9.37 -5.56
N ASP A 136 13.07 9.41 -6.81
CA ASP A 136 12.30 10.53 -7.34
C ASP A 136 10.99 10.67 -6.56
N VAL A 137 10.65 11.91 -6.22
CA VAL A 137 9.49 12.22 -5.36
C VAL A 137 8.24 12.34 -6.20
N ALA A 138 7.23 11.54 -5.94
CA ALA A 138 5.90 11.68 -6.55
C ALA A 138 5.15 12.91 -6.02
N ASP A 139 4.45 13.65 -6.89
CA ASP A 139 3.48 14.66 -6.44
C ASP A 139 2.19 13.97 -5.99
N LEU A 140 2.16 13.60 -4.71
CA LEU A 140 1.08 12.83 -4.11
C LEU A 140 -0.29 13.49 -4.33
N GLU A 141 -0.36 14.80 -4.08
CA GLU A 141 -1.61 15.56 -4.15
C GLU A 141 -2.11 15.73 -5.59
N ALA A 142 -1.20 16.05 -6.52
CA ALA A 142 -1.57 16.20 -7.92
C ALA A 142 -2.05 14.88 -8.53
N LEU A 143 -1.36 13.76 -8.25
CA LEU A 143 -1.75 12.44 -8.74
C LEU A 143 -3.06 11.95 -8.14
N ALA A 144 -3.28 12.18 -6.84
CA ALA A 144 -4.54 11.84 -6.18
C ALA A 144 -5.71 12.66 -6.74
N ASN A 145 -5.54 13.97 -6.91
CA ASN A 145 -6.55 14.84 -7.51
C ASN A 145 -6.87 14.42 -8.95
N LEU A 146 -5.87 14.02 -9.73
CA LEU A 146 -6.08 13.51 -11.07
C LEU A 146 -6.87 12.20 -11.05
N ALA A 147 -6.53 11.26 -10.18
CA ALA A 147 -7.29 10.02 -10.02
C ALA A 147 -8.76 10.31 -9.66
N HIS A 148 -9.01 11.19 -8.71
CA HIS A 148 -10.35 11.57 -8.27
C HIS A 148 -11.17 12.27 -9.36
N LYS A 149 -10.53 13.08 -10.23
CA LYS A 149 -11.18 13.68 -11.41
C LYS A 149 -11.84 12.64 -12.30
N TYR A 150 -11.27 11.42 -12.36
CA TYR A 150 -11.77 10.30 -13.15
C TYR A 150 -12.55 9.26 -12.33
N ASN A 151 -12.90 9.58 -11.08
CA ASN A 151 -13.60 8.70 -10.14
C ASN A 151 -12.89 7.35 -9.94
N ILE A 152 -11.56 7.35 -9.85
CA ILE A 152 -10.74 6.20 -9.54
C ILE A 152 -9.84 6.48 -8.34
N PRO A 153 -9.50 5.47 -7.51
CA PRO A 153 -8.62 5.66 -6.37
C PRO A 153 -7.14 5.82 -6.75
N ALA A 154 -6.42 6.62 -5.97
CA ALA A 154 -4.97 6.67 -5.95
C ALA A 154 -4.43 5.58 -5.00
N VAL A 155 -3.61 4.67 -5.54
CA VAL A 155 -2.94 3.58 -4.81
C VAL A 155 -1.46 3.89 -4.68
N VAL A 156 -0.98 3.99 -3.46
CA VAL A 156 0.39 4.45 -3.18
C VAL A 156 1.17 3.40 -2.40
N ASP A 157 2.31 2.99 -2.92
CA ASP A 157 3.27 2.19 -2.16
C ASP A 157 4.16 3.12 -1.33
N ASN A 158 4.00 3.03 0.00
CA ASN A 158 4.74 3.84 0.95
C ASN A 158 5.87 3.07 1.67
N THR A 159 6.38 2.03 1.03
CA THR A 159 7.39 1.14 1.62
C THR A 159 8.67 1.88 1.98
N PHE A 160 9.18 2.74 1.09
CA PHE A 160 10.47 3.42 1.31
C PHE A 160 10.38 4.56 2.33
N ALA A 161 9.30 5.32 2.29
CA ALA A 161 9.14 6.45 3.18
C ALA A 161 8.63 6.06 4.56
N THR A 162 7.78 5.04 4.66
CA THR A 162 7.03 4.69 5.87
C THR A 162 6.12 5.83 6.36
N PRO A 163 5.14 5.56 7.23
CA PRO A 163 4.30 6.64 7.80
C PRO A 163 5.05 7.56 8.79
N TYR A 164 6.38 7.44 8.87
CA TYR A 164 7.22 8.38 9.61
C TYR A 164 7.67 9.58 8.77
N LEU A 165 8.08 9.33 7.53
CA LEU A 165 8.54 10.39 6.65
C LEU A 165 7.38 11.09 5.93
N VAL A 166 6.40 10.31 5.47
CA VAL A 166 5.18 10.84 4.83
C VAL A 166 3.99 9.92 5.04
N ARG A 167 2.81 10.49 5.15
CA ARG A 167 1.52 9.78 5.19
C ARG A 167 0.71 10.15 3.96
N PRO A 168 0.71 9.32 2.90
CA PRO A 168 0.06 9.65 1.63
C PRO A 168 -1.43 9.95 1.75
N ILE A 169 -2.12 9.35 2.73
CA ILE A 169 -3.56 9.60 3.01
C ILE A 169 -3.84 11.07 3.35
N GLU A 170 -2.87 11.79 3.91
CA GLU A 170 -3.01 13.22 4.20
C GLU A 170 -3.00 14.09 2.93
N TYR A 171 -2.49 13.51 1.82
CA TYR A 171 -2.38 14.15 0.51
C TYR A 171 -3.31 13.54 -0.54
N GLY A 172 -4.34 12.79 -0.10
CA GLY A 172 -5.39 12.31 -0.98
C GLY A 172 -5.26 10.85 -1.44
N ALA A 173 -4.22 10.12 -1.02
CA ALA A 173 -4.17 8.68 -1.32
C ALA A 173 -5.34 7.93 -0.68
N ASP A 174 -5.94 7.02 -1.45
CA ASP A 174 -7.09 6.25 -1.00
C ASP A 174 -6.69 4.90 -0.42
N ILE A 175 -5.67 4.29 -1.02
CA ILE A 175 -5.13 3.01 -0.60
C ILE A 175 -3.62 3.14 -0.50
N VAL A 176 -3.07 2.73 0.63
CA VAL A 176 -1.62 2.67 0.85
C VAL A 176 -1.19 1.23 1.03
N VAL A 177 -0.16 0.80 0.30
CA VAL A 177 0.43 -0.52 0.44
C VAL A 177 1.84 -0.43 1.01
N HIS A 178 2.25 -1.47 1.73
CA HIS A 178 3.59 -1.61 2.27
C HIS A 178 4.12 -3.02 2.10
N SER A 179 5.36 -3.13 1.68
CA SER A 179 6.17 -4.28 2.07
C SER A 179 6.66 -4.09 3.51
N ALA A 180 5.94 -4.68 4.47
CA ALA A 180 6.31 -4.61 5.89
C ALA A 180 7.69 -5.25 6.17
N THR A 181 8.14 -6.12 5.26
CA THR A 181 9.46 -6.74 5.22
C THR A 181 10.61 -5.74 5.35
N LYS A 182 10.44 -4.51 4.83
CA LYS A 182 11.48 -3.48 4.73
C LYS A 182 11.57 -2.66 6.02
N PHE A 183 11.31 -1.37 5.97
CA PHE A 183 11.51 -0.45 7.09
C PHE A 183 10.52 -0.64 8.26
N ILE A 184 9.32 -1.19 8.03
CA ILE A 184 8.37 -1.51 9.10
C ILE A 184 8.96 -2.58 10.02
N GLY A 185 9.37 -3.71 9.47
CA GLY A 185 10.07 -4.76 10.22
C GLY A 185 11.47 -4.35 10.64
N GLY A 186 12.26 -3.90 9.68
CA GLY A 186 13.55 -3.25 9.86
C GLY A 186 14.71 -4.16 10.27
N HIS A 187 14.50 -5.49 10.34
CA HIS A 187 15.50 -6.45 10.83
C HIS A 187 15.81 -7.58 9.83
N GLY A 188 15.09 -7.63 8.70
CA GLY A 188 15.29 -8.67 7.69
C GLY A 188 14.95 -10.10 8.16
N THR A 189 14.12 -10.23 9.18
CA THR A 189 13.85 -11.53 9.84
C THR A 189 12.52 -12.16 9.48
N THR A 190 11.63 -11.41 8.81
CA THR A 190 10.33 -11.93 8.40
C THR A 190 9.79 -11.16 7.19
N ILE A 191 8.94 -11.82 6.41
CA ILE A 191 8.27 -11.27 5.23
C ILE A 191 6.81 -10.97 5.59
N GLY A 192 6.30 -9.84 5.09
CA GLY A 192 4.92 -9.46 5.24
C GLY A 192 4.56 -8.23 4.40
N GLY A 193 3.27 -8.03 4.22
CA GLY A 193 2.70 -6.86 3.55
C GLY A 193 1.53 -6.29 4.33
N VAL A 194 1.17 -5.06 4.05
CA VAL A 194 -0.01 -4.42 4.63
C VAL A 194 -0.69 -3.56 3.57
N ILE A 195 -2.01 -3.59 3.58
CA ILE A 195 -2.89 -2.73 2.80
C ILE A 195 -3.61 -1.83 3.80
N VAL A 196 -3.61 -0.52 3.57
CA VAL A 196 -4.33 0.47 4.39
C VAL A 196 -5.34 1.19 3.52
N GLU A 197 -6.58 1.28 3.98
CA GLU A 197 -7.66 2.03 3.34
C GLU A 197 -7.86 3.36 4.05
N SER A 198 -7.93 4.46 3.29
CA SER A 198 -8.19 5.80 3.84
C SER A 198 -9.59 5.93 4.45
N GLY A 199 -10.55 5.23 3.87
CA GLY A 199 -11.98 5.35 4.17
C GLY A 199 -12.63 6.62 3.61
N LYS A 200 -11.93 7.36 2.74
CA LYS A 200 -12.39 8.64 2.19
C LYS A 200 -12.90 8.53 0.75
N PHE A 201 -12.51 7.49 0.01
CA PHE A 201 -12.95 7.31 -1.36
C PHE A 201 -14.43 6.91 -1.41
N ASP A 202 -15.21 7.62 -2.20
CA ASP A 202 -16.64 7.35 -2.39
C ASP A 202 -16.85 6.28 -3.46
N TRP A 203 -16.88 5.02 -3.03
CA TRP A 203 -17.08 3.85 -3.89
C TRP A 203 -18.43 3.87 -4.62
N GLU A 204 -19.48 4.40 -3.95
CA GLU A 204 -20.84 4.49 -4.52
C GLU A 204 -20.89 5.56 -5.62
N ALA A 205 -20.40 6.78 -5.34
CA ALA A 205 -20.38 7.85 -6.32
C ALA A 205 -19.49 7.54 -7.54
N SER A 206 -18.41 6.78 -7.35
CA SER A 206 -17.54 6.35 -8.44
C SER A 206 -18.28 5.53 -9.51
N GLY A 207 -19.19 4.63 -9.11
CA GLY A 207 -19.94 3.75 -10.01
C GLY A 207 -19.10 2.67 -10.71
N LYS A 208 -17.79 2.62 -10.48
CA LYS A 208 -16.85 1.70 -11.18
C LYS A 208 -16.58 0.39 -10.44
N PHE A 209 -17.06 0.24 -9.19
CA PHE A 209 -16.67 -0.83 -8.28
C PHE A 209 -17.86 -1.63 -7.75
N ALA A 210 -18.68 -2.18 -8.67
CA ALA A 210 -19.86 -2.99 -8.33
C ALA A 210 -19.60 -4.12 -7.33
N SER A 211 -18.39 -4.69 -7.37
CA SER A 211 -17.97 -5.74 -6.41
C SER A 211 -17.85 -5.28 -4.95
N LEU A 212 -17.85 -3.96 -4.69
CA LEU A 212 -17.88 -3.35 -3.36
C LEU A 212 -19.28 -2.85 -2.99
N THR A 213 -19.99 -2.26 -3.96
CA THR A 213 -21.25 -1.53 -3.75
C THR A 213 -22.49 -2.39 -3.90
N GLU A 214 -22.45 -3.42 -4.75
CA GLU A 214 -23.58 -4.33 -4.99
C GLU A 214 -23.55 -5.56 -4.06
N PRO A 215 -24.71 -6.25 -3.91
CA PRO A 215 -24.78 -7.51 -3.17
C PRO A 215 -23.81 -8.57 -3.73
N ASN A 216 -22.90 -9.04 -2.91
CA ASN A 216 -21.87 -10.00 -3.31
C ASN A 216 -22.36 -11.44 -3.10
N PRO A 217 -22.50 -12.27 -4.17
CA PRO A 217 -22.99 -13.64 -4.05
C PRO A 217 -22.01 -14.55 -3.28
N SER A 218 -20.71 -14.28 -3.32
CA SER A 218 -19.69 -15.04 -2.59
C SER A 218 -19.73 -14.78 -1.08
N TYR A 219 -20.43 -13.71 -0.64
CA TYR A 219 -20.55 -13.35 0.76
C TYR A 219 -22.00 -13.03 1.15
N HIS A 220 -22.88 -14.03 1.00
CA HIS A 220 -24.30 -14.00 1.44
C HIS A 220 -25.12 -12.79 0.93
N GLY A 221 -24.76 -12.19 -0.20
CA GLY A 221 -25.44 -11.02 -0.75
C GLY A 221 -25.13 -9.71 -0.01
N VAL A 222 -24.03 -9.65 0.75
CA VAL A 222 -23.61 -8.42 1.45
C VAL A 222 -23.05 -7.41 0.45
N SER A 223 -23.45 -6.15 0.54
CA SER A 223 -22.74 -5.00 -0.04
C SER A 223 -21.68 -4.53 0.99
N PHE A 224 -20.41 -4.55 0.61
CA PHE A 224 -19.33 -4.22 1.52
C PHE A 224 -19.36 -2.76 1.96
N THR A 225 -19.68 -1.83 1.07
CA THR A 225 -19.81 -0.40 1.40
C THR A 225 -20.89 -0.17 2.44
N LYS A 226 -22.04 -0.82 2.33
CA LYS A 226 -23.15 -0.70 3.28
C LYS A 226 -22.88 -1.39 4.62
N ALA A 227 -22.20 -2.54 4.59
CA ALA A 227 -21.96 -3.33 5.81
C ALA A 227 -20.74 -2.87 6.60
N CYS A 228 -19.69 -2.36 5.93
CA CYS A 228 -18.38 -2.11 6.54
C CYS A 228 -17.97 -0.62 6.50
N GLY A 229 -18.77 0.24 5.85
CA GLY A 229 -18.52 1.69 5.78
C GLY A 229 -17.09 2.01 5.29
N PRO A 230 -16.33 2.82 6.06
CA PRO A 230 -15.02 3.30 5.62
C PRO A 230 -13.92 2.24 5.54
N ALA A 231 -14.17 0.98 5.97
CA ALA A 231 -13.25 -0.14 5.85
C ALA A 231 -13.74 -1.21 4.84
N ALA A 232 -14.57 -0.81 3.89
CA ALA A 232 -15.20 -1.71 2.92
C ALA A 232 -14.18 -2.45 2.04
N PHE A 233 -13.14 -1.75 1.58
CA PHE A 233 -12.15 -2.28 0.68
C PHE A 233 -11.29 -3.37 1.34
N VAL A 234 -10.69 -3.06 2.48
CA VAL A 234 -9.85 -4.05 3.21
C VAL A 234 -10.68 -5.21 3.74
N THR A 235 -11.95 -4.99 4.10
CA THR A 235 -12.86 -6.06 4.52
C THR A 235 -13.24 -6.97 3.35
N LYS A 236 -13.50 -6.42 2.17
CA LYS A 236 -13.71 -7.22 0.95
C LYS A 236 -12.51 -8.10 0.65
N ILE A 237 -11.29 -7.56 0.70
CA ILE A 237 -10.08 -8.35 0.45
C ILE A 237 -9.97 -9.48 1.48
N ARG A 238 -10.19 -9.20 2.75
CA ARG A 238 -10.19 -10.21 3.83
C ARG A 238 -11.23 -11.31 3.59
N ALA A 239 -12.46 -10.90 3.30
CA ALA A 239 -13.60 -11.81 3.20
C ALA A 239 -13.60 -12.66 1.93
N ILE A 240 -12.94 -12.22 0.87
CA ILE A 240 -12.90 -12.90 -0.44
C ILE A 240 -11.49 -13.35 -0.78
N LEU A 241 -10.59 -12.43 -1.15
CA LEU A 241 -9.27 -12.80 -1.69
C LEU A 241 -8.41 -13.54 -0.67
N LEU A 242 -8.29 -13.01 0.54
CA LEU A 242 -7.52 -13.66 1.59
C LEU A 242 -8.13 -15.00 2.01
N ARG A 243 -9.48 -15.06 2.11
CA ARG A 243 -10.19 -16.30 2.42
C ARG A 243 -9.92 -17.39 1.39
N ASP A 244 -9.97 -17.05 0.10
CA ASP A 244 -10.01 -18.02 -0.99
C ASP A 244 -8.62 -18.38 -1.51
N THR A 245 -7.65 -17.47 -1.46
CA THR A 245 -6.29 -17.66 -2.00
C THR A 245 -5.20 -17.76 -0.93
N GLY A 246 -5.49 -17.38 0.33
CA GLY A 246 -4.76 -17.84 1.50
C GLY A 246 -3.42 -17.16 1.80
N ALA A 247 -3.11 -15.95 1.26
CA ALA A 247 -1.87 -15.24 1.57
C ALA A 247 -1.90 -14.60 2.97
N THR A 248 -2.21 -15.38 3.99
CA THR A 248 -2.31 -14.93 5.38
C THR A 248 -0.93 -14.77 6.03
N ILE A 249 -0.79 -13.74 6.85
CA ILE A 249 0.41 -13.53 7.67
C ILE A 249 0.33 -14.40 8.93
N SER A 250 1.48 -14.90 9.41
CA SER A 250 1.49 -15.63 10.68
C SER A 250 1.40 -14.70 11.90
N PRO A 251 0.81 -15.14 13.02
CA PRO A 251 0.83 -14.37 14.26
C PRO A 251 2.25 -14.07 14.77
N VAL A 252 3.20 -14.99 14.57
CA VAL A 252 4.60 -14.79 14.92
C VAL A 252 5.23 -13.67 14.09
N SER A 253 5.00 -13.66 12.76
CA SER A 253 5.47 -12.57 11.89
C SER A 253 4.85 -11.23 12.29
N SER A 254 3.55 -11.22 12.62
CA SER A 254 2.86 -10.02 13.10
C SER A 254 3.46 -9.48 14.39
N PHE A 255 3.83 -10.36 15.33
CA PHE A 255 4.53 -9.97 16.55
C PHE A 255 5.92 -9.38 16.27
N ILE A 256 6.69 -9.98 15.35
CA ILE A 256 8.01 -9.46 14.95
C ILE A 256 7.86 -8.04 14.35
N PHE A 257 6.87 -7.82 13.48
CA PHE A 257 6.58 -6.49 12.93
C PHE A 257 6.16 -5.48 14.00
N LEU A 258 5.33 -5.89 14.97
CA LEU A 258 4.96 -5.04 16.11
C LEU A 258 6.19 -4.63 16.93
N THR A 259 7.17 -5.51 17.08
CA THR A 259 8.44 -5.19 17.73
C THR A 259 9.26 -4.20 16.90
N GLY A 260 9.36 -4.42 15.58
CA GLY A 260 10.04 -3.50 14.65
C GLY A 260 9.42 -2.11 14.64
N LEU A 261 8.09 -2.02 14.71
CA LEU A 261 7.37 -0.74 14.75
C LEU A 261 7.71 0.13 15.97
N LYS A 262 8.05 -0.47 17.12
CA LYS A 262 8.40 0.29 18.33
C LYS A 262 9.65 1.16 18.15
N HIS A 263 10.59 0.74 17.32
CA HIS A 263 11.85 1.42 17.07
C HIS A 263 11.93 2.04 15.67
N ARG A 264 10.81 2.02 14.91
CA ARG A 264 10.78 2.49 13.53
C ARG A 264 11.31 3.92 13.40
N THR A 265 10.80 4.84 14.20
CA THR A 265 11.20 6.26 14.16
C THR A 265 12.70 6.41 14.35
N LEU A 266 13.28 5.84 15.40
CA LEU A 266 14.71 5.91 15.67
C LEU A 266 15.55 5.33 14.53
N ARG A 267 15.10 4.21 13.94
CA ARG A 267 15.82 3.58 12.82
C ARG A 267 15.74 4.42 11.56
N VAL A 268 14.55 4.87 11.17
CA VAL A 268 14.35 5.64 9.93
C VAL A 268 15.05 6.98 10.02
N GLU A 269 14.99 7.67 11.15
CA GLU A 269 15.72 8.91 11.41
C GLU A 269 17.25 8.70 11.23
N ARG A 270 17.81 7.65 11.81
CA ARG A 270 19.23 7.33 11.66
C ARG A 270 19.56 6.92 10.22
N HIS A 271 18.71 6.19 9.54
CA HIS A 271 18.90 5.84 8.12
C HIS A 271 18.97 7.10 7.26
N VAL A 272 18.04 8.04 7.45
CA VAL A 272 18.01 9.32 6.72
C VAL A 272 19.28 10.13 7.00
N GLU A 273 19.64 10.29 8.27
CA GLU A 273 20.86 11.02 8.65
C GLU A 273 22.11 10.44 7.97
N ASN A 274 22.27 9.12 8.01
CA ASN A 274 23.38 8.44 7.39
C ASN A 274 23.37 8.57 5.87
N ALA A 275 22.20 8.40 5.25
CA ALA A 275 22.05 8.52 3.80
C ALA A 275 22.44 9.92 3.31
N LEU A 276 21.98 10.98 3.97
CA LEU A 276 22.32 12.36 3.61
C LEU A 276 23.82 12.62 3.67
N LYS A 277 24.53 12.09 4.69
CA LYS A 277 25.99 12.21 4.78
C LYS A 277 26.68 11.50 3.61
N VAL A 278 26.24 10.29 3.26
CA VAL A 278 26.82 9.54 2.14
C VAL A 278 26.47 10.19 0.79
N VAL A 279 25.25 10.65 0.61
CA VAL A 279 24.82 11.39 -0.58
C VAL A 279 25.70 12.63 -0.80
N GLN A 280 25.94 13.43 0.25
CA GLN A 280 26.78 14.61 0.16
C GLN A 280 28.25 14.27 -0.16
N TYR A 281 28.77 13.21 0.45
CA TYR A 281 30.12 12.74 0.15
C TYR A 281 30.26 12.31 -1.32
N LEU A 282 29.32 11.49 -1.81
CA LEU A 282 29.34 11.00 -3.18
C LEU A 282 29.09 12.12 -4.21
N ASN A 283 28.21 13.05 -3.91
CA ASN A 283 27.91 14.18 -4.79
C ASN A 283 29.12 15.10 -5.03
N ASN A 284 30.08 15.10 -4.10
CA ASN A 284 31.32 15.85 -4.21
C ASN A 284 32.53 14.98 -4.61
N HIS A 285 32.34 13.68 -4.84
CA HIS A 285 33.45 12.78 -5.13
C HIS A 285 33.88 12.88 -6.61
N PRO A 286 35.19 13.01 -6.92
CA PRO A 286 35.67 13.27 -8.27
C PRO A 286 35.38 12.15 -9.29
N GLN A 287 35.17 10.93 -8.84
CA GLN A 287 34.83 9.76 -9.69
C GLN A 287 33.33 9.51 -9.82
N VAL A 288 32.49 10.29 -9.16
CA VAL A 288 31.02 10.20 -9.28
C VAL A 288 30.55 11.26 -10.27
N GLU A 289 29.75 10.83 -11.21
CA GLU A 289 29.15 11.74 -12.22
C GLU A 289 27.88 12.36 -11.66
N LYS A 290 26.99 11.54 -11.08
CA LYS A 290 25.70 11.98 -10.58
C LYS A 290 25.24 11.13 -9.41
N VAL A 291 24.52 11.74 -8.46
CA VAL A 291 23.80 11.06 -7.41
C VAL A 291 22.31 11.31 -7.57
N HIS A 292 21.53 10.24 -7.57
CA HIS A 292 20.08 10.27 -7.64
C HIS A 292 19.50 10.22 -6.22
N HIS A 293 19.25 11.38 -5.64
CA HIS A 293 18.56 11.56 -4.38
C HIS A 293 17.90 12.95 -4.38
N PRO A 294 16.66 13.12 -3.89
CA PRO A 294 15.95 14.40 -4.00
C PRO A 294 16.66 15.56 -3.30
N SER A 295 17.46 15.31 -2.25
CA SER A 295 18.20 16.37 -1.55
C SER A 295 19.30 17.03 -2.38
N VAL A 296 19.77 16.40 -3.45
CA VAL A 296 20.82 16.91 -4.36
C VAL A 296 20.34 16.96 -5.81
N SER A 297 19.05 16.84 -6.05
CA SER A 297 18.47 16.92 -7.38
C SER A 297 18.72 18.30 -8.00
N ALA A 298 19.13 18.33 -9.27
CA ALA A 298 19.23 19.56 -10.05
C ALA A 298 17.87 20.05 -10.56
N ASP A 299 16.83 19.21 -10.50
CA ASP A 299 15.46 19.55 -10.91
C ASP A 299 14.76 20.35 -9.81
N PRO A 300 14.37 21.62 -10.06
CA PRO A 300 13.69 22.45 -9.08
C PRO A 300 12.35 21.84 -8.61
N SER A 301 11.61 21.15 -9.49
CA SER A 301 10.35 20.53 -9.15
C SER A 301 10.54 19.43 -8.10
N GLN A 302 11.57 18.60 -8.25
CA GLN A 302 11.91 17.57 -7.27
C GLN A 302 12.35 18.16 -5.91
N GLN A 303 13.03 19.29 -5.92
CA GLN A 303 13.39 19.99 -4.68
C GLN A 303 12.17 20.56 -3.96
N GLU A 304 11.18 21.08 -4.71
CA GLU A 304 9.92 21.58 -4.14
C GLU A 304 9.10 20.43 -3.55
N LEU A 305 8.91 19.33 -4.27
CA LEU A 305 8.21 18.16 -3.79
C LEU A 305 8.89 17.55 -2.56
N TYR A 306 10.22 17.49 -2.56
CA TYR A 306 10.99 17.03 -1.41
C TYR A 306 10.75 17.88 -0.18
N LYS A 307 10.77 19.20 -0.29
CA LYS A 307 10.48 20.13 0.82
C LYS A 307 9.03 19.99 1.29
N LYS A 308 8.09 19.81 0.35
CA LYS A 308 6.65 19.71 0.64
C LYS A 308 6.32 18.43 1.40
N TYR A 309 6.78 17.28 0.93
CA TYR A 309 6.34 15.98 1.45
C TYR A 309 7.28 15.35 2.48
N PHE A 310 8.54 15.74 2.50
CA PHE A 310 9.58 15.08 3.28
C PHE A 310 10.34 16.02 4.24
N PRO A 311 9.65 16.70 5.17
CA PRO A 311 10.32 17.58 6.11
C PRO A 311 11.29 16.84 7.04
N ASN A 312 11.09 15.52 7.24
CA ASN A 312 11.95 14.64 8.03
C ASN A 312 12.98 13.87 7.17
N GLY A 313 13.14 14.23 5.88
CA GLY A 313 14.06 13.61 4.93
C GLY A 313 13.42 12.58 4.00
N GLY A 314 14.02 12.38 2.83
CA GLY A 314 13.51 11.60 1.69
C GLY A 314 13.98 10.14 1.65
N GLY A 315 13.99 9.46 2.77
CA GLY A 315 14.36 8.05 2.80
C GLY A 315 15.87 7.81 2.86
N SER A 316 16.28 6.58 2.55
CA SER A 316 17.68 6.14 2.66
C SER A 316 18.14 5.28 1.49
N ILE A 317 17.34 5.23 0.44
CA ILE A 317 17.69 4.57 -0.82
C ILE A 317 18.09 5.64 -1.81
N PHE A 318 19.16 5.41 -2.53
CA PHE A 318 19.63 6.27 -3.62
C PHE A 318 20.55 5.48 -4.55
N THR A 319 20.77 6.00 -5.75
CA THR A 319 21.71 5.46 -6.72
C THR A 319 22.73 6.52 -7.13
N PHE A 320 23.81 6.11 -7.73
CA PHE A 320 24.81 7.02 -8.28
C PHE A 320 25.48 6.45 -9.52
N GLU A 321 25.98 7.33 -10.37
CA GLU A 321 26.69 7.00 -11.60
C GLU A 321 28.19 7.27 -11.41
N ILE A 322 29.02 6.35 -11.91
CA ILE A 322 30.48 6.44 -11.87
C ILE A 322 30.95 6.91 -13.24
N LYS A 323 31.93 7.82 -13.27
CA LYS A 323 32.58 8.30 -14.50
C LYS A 323 33.31 7.20 -15.25
#